data_f52917f3f2ea669ba107d4882ec572a0
#
_entry.id   f52917f3f2ea669ba107d4882ec572a0
#
_cell.length_a   1.000
_cell.length_b   1.000
_cell.length_c   1.000
_cell.angle_alpha   90.00
_cell.angle_beta   90.00
_cell.angle_gamma   90.00
#
_symmetry.space_group_name_H-M   'P 1'
#
loop_
_entity.id
_entity.type
_entity.pdbx_description
1 polymer ?
#
loop_
_entity_poly.entity_id
_entity_poly.type
_entity_poly.pdbx_seq_one_letter_code
_entity_poly.pdbx_strand_id
1 'polypeptide(L)'
;GSGHIKLDGCVIGLRPGEENKRRLSTQADGVHCLNTSGHIWIENCDFSFMGDDGTNIHDNVGLLTSNVDSKTVVCQSNLLCEVGDTIEFLENSYAPTGVTAVITGKIAAGSDSIRLTFDKELPDSIQEGCILKNTKYDSSYYYIANNYYHENRARGILAQASQGLITGNKFFRTQGAAILVITDIAQGLWSEGTGVDTLTVSSNTFE
;
A
#
# COMPACT_ATOMS: atom_id res chain seq x y z
N GLY A 1 9.52 -1.80 -9.62
CA GLY A 1 8.10 -1.53 -9.56
C GLY A 1 7.48 -1.49 -10.96
N SER A 2 6.17 -1.68 -11.02
CA SER A 2 5.42 -1.55 -12.27
C SER A 2 5.16 -0.08 -12.57
N GLY A 3 5.23 0.31 -13.83
CA GLY A 3 4.84 1.63 -14.29
C GLY A 3 3.32 1.75 -14.45
N HIS A 4 2.87 2.48 -15.44
CA HIS A 4 1.45 2.70 -15.70
C HIS A 4 0.67 1.39 -15.86
N ILE A 5 -0.40 1.22 -15.08
CA ILE A 5 -1.24 0.03 -15.05
C ILE A 5 -2.67 0.46 -15.40
N LYS A 6 -3.31 -0.27 -16.31
CA LYS A 6 -4.73 -0.08 -16.61
C LYS A 6 -5.46 -1.42 -16.59
N LEU A 7 -6.52 -1.49 -15.79
CA LEU A 7 -7.55 -2.53 -15.84
C LEU A 7 -8.84 -1.88 -16.34
N ASP A 8 -9.44 -2.41 -17.38
CA ASP A 8 -10.65 -1.88 -18.00
C ASP A 8 -11.56 -3.03 -18.42
N GLY A 9 -12.81 -3.03 -17.93
CA GLY A 9 -13.79 -4.06 -18.26
C GLY A 9 -13.46 -5.47 -17.78
N CYS A 10 -12.63 -5.61 -16.72
CA CYS A 10 -12.24 -6.91 -16.19
C CYS A 10 -13.31 -7.46 -15.24
N VAL A 11 -13.43 -8.80 -15.19
CA VAL A 11 -14.26 -9.50 -14.23
C VAL A 11 -13.40 -10.39 -13.36
N ILE A 12 -13.40 -10.17 -12.05
CA ILE A 12 -12.76 -11.01 -11.05
C ILE A 12 -13.84 -11.51 -10.09
N GLY A 13 -14.31 -12.74 -10.33
CA GLY A 13 -15.44 -13.31 -9.61
C GLY A 13 -15.39 -14.83 -9.58
N LEU A 14 -16.44 -15.45 -9.07
CA LEU A 14 -16.58 -16.90 -9.11
C LEU A 14 -16.70 -17.37 -10.57
N ARG A 15 -16.04 -18.50 -10.88
CA ARG A 15 -16.16 -19.09 -12.22
C ARG A 15 -17.59 -19.54 -12.45
N PRO A 16 -18.22 -19.20 -13.59
CA PRO A 16 -19.56 -19.66 -13.93
C PRO A 16 -19.70 -21.19 -13.82
N GLY A 17 -20.74 -21.64 -13.12
CA GLY A 17 -21.00 -23.05 -12.83
C GLY A 17 -20.24 -23.63 -11.63
N GLU A 18 -19.46 -22.83 -10.91
CA GLU A 18 -18.77 -23.23 -9.67
C GLU A 18 -19.30 -22.52 -8.42
N GLU A 19 -20.36 -21.76 -8.50
CA GLU A 19 -20.93 -20.95 -7.42
C GLU A 19 -21.31 -21.79 -6.19
N ASN A 20 -21.66 -23.05 -6.38
CA ASN A 20 -21.95 -23.99 -5.31
C ASN A 20 -20.72 -24.77 -4.80
N LYS A 21 -19.55 -24.62 -5.46
CA LYS A 21 -18.33 -25.36 -5.12
C LYS A 21 -17.27 -24.50 -4.47
N ARG A 22 -17.26 -23.21 -4.78
CA ARG A 22 -16.30 -22.23 -4.26
C ARG A 22 -17.03 -21.12 -3.53
N ARG A 23 -16.44 -20.66 -2.43
CA ARG A 23 -16.98 -19.52 -1.67
C ARG A 23 -16.26 -18.22 -1.99
N LEU A 24 -15.03 -18.31 -2.51
CA LEU A 24 -14.17 -17.18 -2.80
C LEU A 24 -13.66 -17.27 -4.23
N SER A 25 -13.56 -16.13 -4.90
CA SER A 25 -12.93 -15.98 -6.22
C SER A 25 -11.42 -15.93 -6.11
N THR A 26 -10.90 -15.22 -5.09
CA THR A 26 -9.48 -15.09 -4.75
C THR A 26 -9.26 -15.46 -3.28
N GLN A 27 -8.03 -15.83 -2.89
CA GLN A 27 -7.69 -16.05 -1.48
C GLN A 27 -7.40 -14.75 -0.73
N ALA A 28 -6.94 -13.73 -1.46
CA ALA A 28 -6.62 -12.40 -0.98
C ALA A 28 -7.35 -11.36 -1.84
N ASP A 29 -6.72 -10.24 -2.13
CA ASP A 29 -7.30 -9.13 -2.88
C ASP A 29 -7.65 -9.50 -4.33
N GLY A 30 -8.61 -8.79 -4.89
CA GLY A 30 -8.90 -8.85 -6.33
C GLY A 30 -7.80 -8.18 -7.15
N VAL A 31 -7.41 -6.97 -6.77
CA VAL A 31 -6.28 -6.22 -7.32
C VAL A 31 -5.45 -5.65 -6.19
N HIS A 32 -4.16 -5.93 -6.21
CA HIS A 32 -3.20 -5.43 -5.24
C HIS A 32 -2.09 -4.66 -5.94
N CYS A 33 -2.12 -3.34 -5.86
CA CYS A 33 -1.10 -2.44 -6.41
C CYS A 33 -0.12 -2.05 -5.30
N LEU A 34 1.05 -2.67 -5.34
CA LEU A 34 2.09 -2.54 -4.33
C LEU A 34 3.37 -2.00 -4.94
N ASN A 35 3.95 -0.94 -4.33
CA ASN A 35 5.23 -0.38 -4.74
C ASN A 35 5.30 -0.10 -6.24
N THR A 36 4.32 0.64 -6.74
CA THR A 36 4.28 1.04 -8.14
C THR A 36 5.08 2.32 -8.36
N SER A 37 5.21 2.75 -9.59
CA SER A 37 5.92 3.97 -9.96
C SER A 37 5.25 4.64 -11.16
N GLY A 38 3.94 4.76 -11.14
CA GLY A 38 3.18 5.33 -12.25
C GLY A 38 1.69 5.37 -11.96
N HIS A 39 0.92 5.82 -12.93
CA HIS A 39 -0.51 5.95 -12.78
C HIS A 39 -1.22 4.58 -12.79
N ILE A 40 -2.25 4.44 -11.98
CA ILE A 40 -3.09 3.26 -11.86
C ILE A 40 -4.51 3.63 -12.29
N TRP A 41 -5.06 2.90 -13.28
CA TRP A 41 -6.45 3.04 -13.72
C TRP A 41 -7.17 1.71 -13.53
N ILE A 42 -8.27 1.72 -12.82
CA ILE A 42 -9.15 0.56 -12.63
C ILE A 42 -10.56 1.05 -12.92
N GLU A 43 -11.10 0.65 -14.07
CA GLU A 43 -12.39 1.16 -14.50
C GLU A 43 -13.26 0.10 -15.16
N ASN A 44 -14.59 0.25 -15.02
CA ASN A 44 -15.60 -0.61 -15.65
C ASN A 44 -15.46 -2.09 -15.29
N CYS A 45 -14.88 -2.41 -14.13
CA CYS A 45 -14.61 -3.77 -13.68
C CYS A 45 -15.68 -4.28 -12.71
N ASP A 46 -15.76 -5.60 -12.60
CA ASP A 46 -16.62 -6.30 -11.65
C ASP A 46 -15.76 -7.14 -10.70
N PHE A 47 -15.89 -6.89 -9.39
CA PHE A 47 -15.12 -7.52 -8.33
C PHE A 47 -16.03 -8.17 -7.32
N SER A 48 -15.98 -9.50 -7.21
CA SER A 48 -16.86 -10.22 -6.30
C SER A 48 -16.23 -11.43 -5.62
N PHE A 49 -16.68 -11.69 -4.39
CA PHE A 49 -16.28 -12.84 -3.58
C PHE A 49 -14.79 -12.93 -3.28
N MET A 50 -14.09 -11.79 -3.12
CA MET A 50 -12.68 -11.77 -2.72
C MET A 50 -12.51 -12.29 -1.30
N GLY A 51 -11.39 -12.97 -1.07
CA GLY A 51 -10.98 -13.43 0.25
C GLY A 51 -10.49 -12.29 1.15
N ASP A 52 -10.10 -11.17 0.56
CA ASP A 52 -9.75 -9.93 1.23
C ASP A 52 -10.33 -8.73 0.46
N ASP A 53 -9.57 -7.69 0.13
CA ASP A 53 -10.10 -6.48 -0.49
C ASP A 53 -10.43 -6.66 -1.98
N GLY A 54 -11.38 -5.89 -2.48
CA GLY A 54 -11.60 -5.80 -3.92
C GLY A 54 -10.40 -5.16 -4.62
N THR A 55 -9.94 -4.03 -4.08
CA THR A 55 -8.73 -3.32 -4.56
C THR A 55 -7.95 -2.80 -3.35
N ASN A 56 -6.63 -3.02 -3.32
CA ASN A 56 -5.71 -2.46 -2.34
C ASN A 56 -4.58 -1.70 -3.08
N ILE A 57 -4.32 -0.45 -2.67
CA ILE A 57 -3.29 0.41 -3.27
C ILE A 57 -2.42 1.00 -2.17
N HIS A 58 -1.12 0.62 -2.17
CA HIS A 58 -0.17 1.13 -1.19
C HIS A 58 1.29 0.99 -1.63
N ASP A 59 2.19 1.62 -0.88
CA ASP A 59 3.61 1.31 -0.87
C ASP A 59 3.97 0.72 0.48
N ASN A 60 4.94 -0.19 0.51
CA ASN A 60 5.51 -0.69 1.75
C ASN A 60 6.49 0.32 2.32
N VAL A 61 6.41 0.47 3.64
CA VAL A 61 7.34 1.29 4.43
C VAL A 61 8.04 0.44 5.48
N GLY A 62 9.04 1.00 6.14
CA GLY A 62 9.71 0.36 7.28
C GLY A 62 9.58 1.22 8.52
N LEU A 63 9.12 0.65 9.63
CA LEU A 63 9.18 1.33 10.92
C LEU A 63 10.62 1.23 11.46
N LEU A 64 11.24 2.36 11.81
CA LEU A 64 12.53 2.41 12.46
C LEU A 64 12.39 1.90 13.90
N THR A 65 13.12 0.86 14.24
CA THR A 65 13.05 0.19 15.55
C THR A 65 14.24 0.49 16.45
N SER A 66 15.39 0.85 15.90
CA SER A 66 16.55 1.33 16.68
C SER A 66 17.59 2.01 15.82
N ASN A 67 18.33 2.92 16.41
CA ASN A 67 19.57 3.47 15.86
C ASN A 67 20.76 2.63 16.38
N VAL A 68 21.67 2.23 15.49
CA VAL A 68 22.92 1.50 15.85
C VAL A 68 24.05 2.49 16.06
N ASP A 69 24.17 3.46 15.15
CA ASP A 69 25.10 4.58 15.18
C ASP A 69 24.55 5.75 14.37
N SER A 70 25.32 6.80 14.14
CA SER A 70 24.89 8.00 13.41
C SER A 70 24.53 7.76 11.94
N LYS A 71 24.90 6.62 11.36
CA LYS A 71 24.64 6.28 9.94
C LYS A 71 23.86 4.99 9.76
N THR A 72 23.61 4.25 10.83
CA THR A 72 23.08 2.89 10.74
C THR A 72 21.84 2.73 11.61
N VAL A 73 20.77 2.24 11.01
CA VAL A 73 19.50 1.97 11.70
C VAL A 73 19.04 0.53 11.48
N VAL A 74 18.14 0.07 12.34
CA VAL A 74 17.37 -1.15 12.15
C VAL A 74 15.91 -0.77 11.92
N CYS A 75 15.29 -1.34 10.89
CA CYS A 75 13.89 -1.16 10.60
C CYS A 75 13.21 -2.47 10.21
N GLN A 76 11.88 -2.46 10.11
CA GLN A 76 11.12 -3.60 9.62
C GLN A 76 11.53 -4.00 8.19
N SER A 77 11.56 -5.32 7.94
CA SER A 77 11.96 -5.90 6.66
C SER A 77 10.91 -5.75 5.54
N ASN A 78 9.71 -5.25 5.85
CA ASN A 78 8.67 -4.96 4.86
C ASN A 78 9.10 -3.88 3.84
N LEU A 79 10.01 -2.99 4.24
CA LEU A 79 10.56 -1.98 3.34
C LEU A 79 11.27 -2.64 2.15
N LEU A 80 10.70 -2.50 0.97
CA LEU A 80 11.36 -2.94 -0.27
C LEU A 80 12.43 -1.93 -0.64
N CYS A 81 13.69 -2.31 -0.50
CA CYS A 81 14.84 -1.43 -0.80
C CYS A 81 16.08 -2.23 -1.15
N GLU A 82 17.01 -1.58 -1.85
CA GLU A 82 18.33 -2.11 -2.19
C GLU A 82 19.42 -1.05 -1.96
N VAL A 83 20.68 -1.51 -1.92
CA VAL A 83 21.83 -0.59 -1.88
C VAL A 83 21.80 0.32 -3.11
N GLY A 84 21.93 1.63 -2.88
CA GLY A 84 21.78 2.68 -3.89
C GLY A 84 20.42 3.36 -3.93
N ASP A 85 19.39 2.77 -3.30
CA ASP A 85 18.10 3.43 -3.19
C ASP A 85 18.15 4.60 -2.20
N THR A 86 17.34 5.63 -2.45
CA THR A 86 17.18 6.79 -1.56
C THR A 86 15.97 6.56 -0.64
N ILE A 87 16.22 6.74 0.64
CA ILE A 87 15.17 6.66 1.68
C ILE A 87 14.82 8.08 2.13
N GLU A 88 13.54 8.37 2.15
CA GLU A 88 12.94 9.51 2.84
C GLU A 88 12.50 9.07 4.23
N PHE A 89 12.80 9.89 5.24
CA PHE A 89 12.37 9.66 6.61
C PHE A 89 11.14 10.51 6.92
N LEU A 90 10.09 9.86 7.42
CA LEU A 90 8.87 10.51 7.87
C LEU A 90 8.78 10.40 9.40
N GLU A 91 8.09 11.34 10.02
CA GLU A 91 7.69 11.22 11.42
C GLU A 91 6.69 10.06 11.59
N ASN A 92 6.46 9.64 12.82
CA ASN A 92 5.40 8.66 13.14
C ASN A 92 3.99 9.15 12.74
N SER A 93 3.83 10.45 12.58
CA SER A 93 2.61 11.10 12.04
C SER A 93 2.51 11.05 10.53
N TYR A 94 3.47 10.46 9.83
CA TYR A 94 3.69 10.49 8.38
C TYR A 94 4.08 11.87 7.81
N ALA A 95 4.32 12.87 8.66
CA ALA A 95 4.82 14.16 8.19
C ALA A 95 6.28 14.03 7.69
N PRO A 96 6.64 14.68 6.56
CA PRO A 96 8.01 14.68 6.08
C PRO A 96 8.97 15.33 7.09
N THR A 97 10.06 14.66 7.42
CA THR A 97 11.15 15.25 8.25
C THR A 97 12.06 16.17 7.44
N GLY A 98 11.99 16.11 6.11
CA GLY A 98 12.93 16.77 5.21
C GLY A 98 14.29 16.04 5.08
N VAL A 99 14.44 14.90 5.73
CA VAL A 99 15.69 14.10 5.69
C VAL A 99 15.56 12.99 4.66
N THR A 100 16.55 12.90 3.78
CA THR A 100 16.73 11.77 2.85
C THR A 100 18.15 11.26 2.95
N ALA A 101 18.39 9.98 2.70
CA ALA A 101 19.76 9.42 2.64
C ALA A 101 19.81 8.21 1.69
N VAL A 102 20.99 7.92 1.13
CA VAL A 102 21.20 6.80 0.21
C VAL A 102 21.69 5.59 0.97
N ILE A 103 21.11 4.43 0.72
CA ILE A 103 21.53 3.15 1.31
C ILE A 103 22.89 2.76 0.74
N THR A 104 23.89 2.58 1.60
CA THR A 104 25.24 2.06 1.26
C THR A 104 25.47 0.64 1.74
N GLY A 105 24.64 0.15 2.66
CA GLY A 105 24.70 -1.20 3.17
C GLY A 105 23.34 -1.71 3.63
N LYS A 106 23.06 -3.00 3.37
CA LYS A 106 21.82 -3.68 3.77
C LYS A 106 22.14 -5.10 4.21
N ILE A 107 21.78 -5.46 5.43
CA ILE A 107 21.93 -6.84 5.95
C ILE A 107 20.68 -7.23 6.76
N ALA A 108 20.41 -8.52 6.84
CA ALA A 108 19.36 -9.04 7.73
C ALA A 108 19.75 -8.78 9.20
N ALA A 109 18.78 -8.40 10.03
CA ALA A 109 18.96 -8.11 11.44
C ALA A 109 17.99 -8.92 12.34
N GLY A 110 17.42 -9.99 11.80
CA GLY A 110 16.43 -10.86 12.42
C GLY A 110 15.48 -11.43 11.37
N SER A 111 14.38 -12.06 11.80
CA SER A 111 13.35 -12.59 10.89
C SER A 111 12.59 -11.48 10.17
N ASP A 112 12.28 -10.40 10.90
CA ASP A 112 11.38 -9.35 10.46
C ASP A 112 12.05 -7.96 10.44
N SER A 113 13.39 -7.94 10.44
CA SER A 113 14.17 -6.71 10.53
C SER A 113 15.36 -6.72 9.58
N ILE A 114 15.68 -5.53 9.07
CA ILE A 114 16.88 -5.27 8.28
C ILE A 114 17.67 -4.14 8.91
N ARG A 115 19.00 -4.22 8.78
CA ARG A 115 19.90 -3.13 9.14
C ARG A 115 20.32 -2.40 7.87
N LEU A 116 20.14 -1.09 7.87
CA LEU A 116 20.49 -0.20 6.76
C LEU A 116 21.59 0.76 7.21
N THR A 117 22.63 0.90 6.39
CA THR A 117 23.68 1.90 6.56
C THR A 117 23.57 2.95 5.45
N PHE A 118 23.72 4.20 5.79
CA PHE A 118 23.53 5.34 4.88
C PHE A 118 24.84 6.07 4.54
N ASP A 119 24.81 6.83 3.44
CA ASP A 119 25.93 7.59 2.90
C ASP A 119 26.37 8.77 3.79
N LYS A 120 25.46 9.25 4.66
CA LYS A 120 25.70 10.39 5.56
C LYS A 120 25.18 10.14 6.96
N GLU A 121 25.59 10.97 7.90
CA GLU A 121 25.05 10.98 9.26
C GLU A 121 23.59 11.44 9.25
N LEU A 122 22.78 10.73 10.00
CA LEU A 122 21.38 11.06 10.23
C LEU A 122 21.30 12.02 11.43
N PRO A 123 20.49 13.08 11.35
CA PRO A 123 20.29 13.97 12.49
C PRO A 123 19.58 13.25 13.64
N ASP A 124 19.76 13.77 14.86
CA ASP A 124 19.17 13.21 16.10
C ASP A 124 17.65 13.11 16.08
N SER A 125 16.99 13.87 15.19
CA SER A 125 15.53 13.76 14.98
C SER A 125 15.10 12.45 14.32
N ILE A 126 16.02 11.72 13.67
CA ILE A 126 15.73 10.41 13.09
C ILE A 126 16.00 9.35 14.15
N GLN A 127 14.93 8.88 14.76
CA GLN A 127 14.96 7.96 15.89
C GLN A 127 13.86 6.91 15.79
N GLU A 128 13.84 6.00 16.75
CA GLU A 128 12.80 4.96 16.85
C GLU A 128 11.39 5.56 16.70
N GLY A 129 10.57 4.91 15.88
CA GLY A 129 9.24 5.37 15.51
C GLY A 129 9.17 6.15 14.20
N CYS A 130 10.30 6.63 13.65
CA CYS A 130 10.31 7.19 12.31
C CYS A 130 9.95 6.13 11.26
N ILE A 131 9.36 6.58 10.17
CA ILE A 131 8.96 5.74 9.05
C ILE A 131 9.94 5.96 7.90
N LEU A 132 10.41 4.86 7.32
CA LEU A 132 11.30 4.84 6.16
C LEU A 132 10.51 4.55 4.90
N LYS A 133 10.55 5.48 3.94
CA LYS A 133 9.93 5.36 2.63
C LYS A 133 11.01 5.31 1.55
N ASN A 134 10.95 4.32 0.67
CA ASN A 134 11.82 4.28 -0.51
C ASN A 134 11.24 5.22 -1.59
N THR A 135 11.98 6.26 -1.96
CA THR A 135 11.54 7.27 -2.94
C THR A 135 11.40 6.73 -4.37
N LYS A 136 11.86 5.51 -4.62
CA LYS A 136 11.71 4.81 -5.90
C LYS A 136 10.28 4.40 -6.21
N TYR A 137 9.45 4.27 -5.17
CA TYR A 137 8.06 3.82 -5.28
C TYR A 137 7.12 4.95 -4.91
N ASP A 138 6.05 5.06 -5.69
CA ASP A 138 4.95 5.98 -5.44
C ASP A 138 3.69 5.45 -6.12
N SER A 139 2.83 4.79 -5.34
CA SER A 139 1.54 4.27 -5.78
C SER A 139 0.44 5.34 -5.81
N SER A 140 0.81 6.60 -5.71
CA SER A 140 -0.10 7.74 -5.89
C SER A 140 -0.57 7.88 -7.34
N TYR A 141 -1.50 8.83 -7.58
CA TYR A 141 -2.10 9.10 -8.89
C TYR A 141 -2.90 7.92 -9.44
N TYR A 142 -3.85 7.43 -8.65
CA TYR A 142 -4.76 6.38 -9.05
C TYR A 142 -6.17 6.89 -9.36
N TYR A 143 -6.82 6.22 -10.31
CA TYR A 143 -8.19 6.46 -10.76
C TYR A 143 -8.97 5.15 -10.70
N ILE A 144 -9.98 5.09 -9.83
CA ILE A 144 -10.84 3.92 -9.65
C ILE A 144 -12.27 4.35 -9.94
N ALA A 145 -12.82 3.94 -11.08
CA ALA A 145 -14.09 4.48 -11.55
C ALA A 145 -15.03 3.46 -12.17
N ASN A 146 -16.34 3.65 -11.94
CA ASN A 146 -17.39 2.87 -12.57
C ASN A 146 -17.27 1.35 -12.36
N ASN A 147 -16.65 0.92 -11.26
CA ASN A 147 -16.52 -0.49 -10.92
C ASN A 147 -17.70 -0.94 -10.05
N TYR A 148 -17.97 -2.24 -10.06
CA TYR A 148 -18.92 -2.88 -9.18
C TYR A 148 -18.18 -3.81 -8.21
N TYR A 149 -18.21 -3.49 -6.92
CA TYR A 149 -17.64 -4.28 -5.83
C TYR A 149 -18.77 -4.93 -5.05
N HIS A 150 -18.83 -6.27 -5.01
CA HIS A 150 -19.93 -6.92 -4.34
C HIS A 150 -19.57 -8.27 -3.71
N GLU A 151 -20.29 -8.61 -2.64
CA GLU A 151 -20.16 -9.90 -1.94
C GLU A 151 -18.73 -10.17 -1.42
N ASN A 152 -17.96 -9.14 -1.17
CA ASN A 152 -16.57 -9.26 -0.69
C ASN A 152 -16.52 -9.54 0.81
N ARG A 153 -15.57 -10.39 1.21
CA ARG A 153 -15.37 -10.74 2.61
C ARG A 153 -14.83 -9.57 3.44
N ALA A 154 -13.98 -8.74 2.85
CA ALA A 154 -13.39 -7.59 3.52
C ALA A 154 -13.89 -6.28 2.86
N ARG A 155 -12.99 -5.40 2.47
CA ARG A 155 -13.33 -4.07 1.94
C ARG A 155 -13.56 -4.10 0.42
N GLY A 156 -14.28 -3.10 -0.09
CA GLY A 156 -14.33 -2.86 -1.52
C GLY A 156 -13.00 -2.29 -2.01
N ILE A 157 -12.59 -1.15 -1.44
CA ILE A 157 -11.33 -0.48 -1.77
C ILE A 157 -10.58 -0.14 -0.47
N LEU A 158 -9.31 -0.52 -0.39
CA LEU A 158 -8.36 -0.07 0.61
C LEU A 158 -7.39 0.93 -0.06
N ALA A 159 -7.49 2.20 0.32
CA ALA A 159 -6.72 3.29 -0.26
C ALA A 159 -5.70 3.81 0.76
N GLN A 160 -4.42 3.57 0.50
CA GLN A 160 -3.31 3.89 1.41
C GLN A 160 -2.23 4.75 0.71
N ALA A 161 -2.57 5.32 -0.45
CA ALA A 161 -1.71 6.21 -1.23
C ALA A 161 -2.45 7.53 -1.54
N SER A 162 -1.69 8.57 -1.85
CA SER A 162 -2.20 9.92 -2.11
C SER A 162 -2.65 10.14 -3.56
N GLN A 163 -3.21 11.32 -3.86
CA GLN A 163 -3.57 11.78 -5.21
C GLN A 163 -4.53 10.83 -5.93
N GLY A 164 -5.53 10.33 -5.20
CA GLY A 164 -6.51 9.38 -5.72
C GLY A 164 -7.83 10.03 -6.13
N LEU A 165 -8.51 9.41 -7.10
CA LEU A 165 -9.90 9.68 -7.45
C LEU A 165 -10.68 8.37 -7.47
N ILE A 166 -11.67 8.24 -6.58
CA ILE A 166 -12.58 7.09 -6.48
C ILE A 166 -13.99 7.61 -6.80
N THR A 167 -14.51 7.29 -7.99
CA THR A 167 -15.75 7.91 -8.46
C THR A 167 -16.66 6.95 -9.25
N GLY A 168 -17.97 7.12 -9.09
CA GLY A 168 -18.96 6.36 -9.87
C GLY A 168 -19.00 4.86 -9.59
N ASN A 169 -18.32 4.38 -8.55
CA ASN A 169 -18.33 2.96 -8.21
C ASN A 169 -19.61 2.57 -7.45
N LYS A 170 -20.01 1.33 -7.60
CA LYS A 170 -21.09 0.73 -6.85
C LYS A 170 -20.54 -0.32 -5.89
N PHE A 171 -20.98 -0.26 -4.62
CA PHE A 171 -20.63 -1.20 -3.57
C PHE A 171 -21.89 -1.88 -3.05
N PHE A 172 -21.87 -3.21 -2.99
CA PHE A 172 -22.99 -4.00 -2.53
C PHE A 172 -22.52 -5.16 -1.66
N ARG A 173 -23.05 -5.26 -0.44
CA ARG A 173 -22.73 -6.35 0.49
C ARG A 173 -21.22 -6.60 0.69
N THR A 174 -20.41 -5.57 0.86
CA THR A 174 -19.07 -5.70 1.41
C THR A 174 -19.17 -5.93 2.91
N GLN A 175 -18.49 -6.94 3.47
CA GLN A 175 -18.56 -7.21 4.92
C GLN A 175 -17.76 -6.18 5.73
N GLY A 176 -16.71 -5.64 5.14
CA GLY A 176 -15.94 -4.51 5.68
C GLY A 176 -16.43 -3.17 5.14
N ALA A 177 -15.62 -2.12 5.31
CA ALA A 177 -15.90 -0.82 4.74
C ALA A 177 -15.93 -0.88 3.20
N ALA A 178 -16.88 -0.21 2.57
CA ALA A 178 -16.88 -0.10 1.11
C ALA A 178 -15.60 0.56 0.59
N ILE A 179 -15.20 1.66 1.25
CA ILE A 179 -13.90 2.34 1.02
C ILE A 179 -13.29 2.58 2.40
N LEU A 180 -12.07 2.11 2.61
CA LEU A 180 -11.26 2.40 3.79
C LEU A 180 -10.04 3.21 3.38
N VAL A 181 -9.82 4.33 4.06
CA VAL A 181 -8.65 5.19 3.89
C VAL A 181 -7.85 5.16 5.18
N ILE A 182 -6.69 4.53 5.16
CA ILE A 182 -5.86 4.32 6.34
C ILE A 182 -4.41 4.04 5.91
N THR A 183 -3.49 4.24 6.82
CA THR A 183 -2.15 3.62 6.79
C THR A 183 -2.11 2.56 7.87
N ASP A 184 -1.45 1.44 7.63
CA ASP A 184 -1.44 0.33 8.57
C ASP A 184 -0.01 -0.21 8.79
N ILE A 185 0.52 0.05 9.99
CA ILE A 185 1.80 -0.50 10.42
C ILE A 185 1.55 -1.44 11.59
N ALA A 186 1.65 -2.75 11.32
CA ALA A 186 1.57 -3.79 12.34
C ALA A 186 2.93 -4.46 12.52
N GLN A 187 3.54 -4.29 13.71
CA GLN A 187 4.85 -4.89 14.00
C GLN A 187 4.87 -6.38 13.70
N GLY A 188 5.86 -6.81 12.90
CA GLY A 188 6.09 -8.20 12.55
C GLY A 188 5.11 -8.77 11.51
N LEU A 189 4.15 -7.98 10.99
CA LEU A 189 3.18 -8.42 10.00
C LEU A 189 3.29 -7.61 8.71
N TRP A 190 2.81 -6.37 8.71
CA TRP A 190 2.81 -5.50 7.53
C TRP A 190 3.12 -4.06 7.91
N SER A 191 3.54 -3.29 6.93
CA SER A 191 3.77 -1.86 7.05
C SER A 191 3.40 -1.24 5.71
N GLU A 192 2.19 -0.70 5.63
CA GLU A 192 1.54 -0.29 4.41
C GLU A 192 1.09 1.17 4.46
N GLY A 193 1.34 1.88 3.37
CA GLY A 193 0.92 3.26 3.17
C GLY A 193 1.93 4.29 3.66
N THR A 194 1.96 5.41 2.97
CA THR A 194 2.86 6.55 3.21
C THR A 194 2.12 7.79 3.73
N GLY A 195 0.88 7.61 4.18
CA GLY A 195 -0.05 8.70 4.45
C GLY A 195 -0.91 9.04 3.23
N VAL A 196 -2.15 9.45 3.45
CA VAL A 196 -3.06 9.89 2.40
C VAL A 196 -3.28 11.39 2.55
N ASP A 197 -2.65 12.18 1.69
CA ASP A 197 -2.73 13.64 1.72
C ASP A 197 -3.92 14.15 0.88
N THR A 198 -4.12 13.63 -0.32
CA THR A 198 -5.15 14.09 -1.23
C THR A 198 -5.90 12.91 -1.84
N LEU A 199 -7.20 12.83 -1.54
CA LEU A 199 -8.11 11.83 -2.10
C LEU A 199 -9.47 12.45 -2.36
N THR A 200 -10.00 12.25 -3.56
CA THR A 200 -11.38 12.62 -3.91
C THR A 200 -12.24 11.36 -4.01
N VAL A 201 -13.32 11.33 -3.23
CA VAL A 201 -14.35 10.29 -3.28
C VAL A 201 -15.67 10.94 -3.67
N SER A 202 -16.23 10.56 -4.83
CA SER A 202 -17.43 11.22 -5.36
C SER A 202 -18.33 10.27 -6.14
N SER A 203 -19.62 10.56 -6.16
CA SER A 203 -20.61 9.87 -7.02
C SER A 203 -20.65 8.35 -6.86
N ASN A 204 -20.19 7.79 -5.75
CA ASN A 204 -20.25 6.37 -5.46
C ASN A 204 -21.59 6.00 -4.81
N THR A 205 -22.06 4.77 -5.05
CA THR A 205 -23.30 4.23 -4.49
C THR A 205 -22.97 3.10 -3.51
N PHE A 206 -23.59 3.12 -2.34
CA PHE A 206 -23.38 2.14 -1.26
C PHE A 206 -24.72 1.49 -0.90
N GLU A 207 -24.81 0.12 -1.02
CA GLU A 207 -26.02 -0.66 -0.81
C GLU A 207 -25.80 -1.86 0.11
#